data_c9f6e8345c958e485961f4b849f90943
#
_entry.id   c9f6e8345c958e485961f4b849f90943
#
_cell.length_a   1.000
_cell.length_b   1.000
_cell.length_c   1.000
_cell.angle_alpha   90.00
_cell.angle_beta   90.00
_cell.angle_gamma   90.00
#
_symmetry.space_group_name_H-M   'P 1'
#
loop_
_entity.id
_entity.type
_entity.pdbx_description
1 polymer ?
#
loop_
_entity_poly.entity_id
_entity_poly.type
_entity_poly.pdbx_seq_one_letter_code
_entity_poly.pdbx_strand_id
1 'polypeptide(L)'
;VFQRTPAWVLPRKNFAVPTALRTLLSKIPITRRLARWSVYWGAESLAFGLNGHSNLMRPIEKVAKWNIERSIADPELRRKLMPSYRIGCKRILGSNDYYPALAAPNTTVISDRIEKVTADSIVTADGVSHPVDVIIYATGFHVTDGFDQLALKGARGEDLPSHWHRTGINTHLGITTEGFPNLFFLLGPNTGLGHNSVVFMIE
;
A
#
# COMPACT_ATOMS: atom_id res chain seq x y z
N VAL A 1 -10.19 -2.97 17.06
CA VAL A 1 -9.12 -2.93 16.02
C VAL A 1 -7.85 -2.43 16.67
N PHE A 2 -6.79 -3.24 16.67
CA PHE A 2 -5.47 -2.84 17.17
C PHE A 2 -4.66 -2.25 16.03
N GLN A 3 -4.37 -0.95 16.09
CA GLN A 3 -3.66 -0.24 15.04
C GLN A 3 -2.67 0.78 15.61
N ARG A 4 -1.40 0.38 15.68
CA ARG A 4 -0.33 1.22 16.21
C ARG A 4 0.01 2.42 15.33
N THR A 5 -0.02 2.24 14.01
CA THR A 5 0.34 3.29 13.06
C THR A 5 -0.75 3.40 12.00
N PRO A 6 -1.63 4.41 12.07
CA PRO A 6 -2.71 4.59 11.11
C PRO A 6 -2.17 4.97 9.73
N ALA A 7 -2.91 4.60 8.68
CA ALA A 7 -2.57 4.93 7.30
C ALA A 7 -3.22 6.25 6.86
N TRP A 8 -2.59 6.94 5.91
CA TRP A 8 -3.24 8.02 5.17
C TRP A 8 -4.27 7.43 4.20
N VAL A 9 -5.52 7.88 4.31
CA VAL A 9 -6.62 7.41 3.46
C VAL A 9 -7.24 8.58 2.72
N LEU A 10 -7.18 8.53 1.40
CA LEU A 10 -7.83 9.49 0.51
C LEU A 10 -9.25 9.05 0.17
N PRO A 11 -10.17 9.98 -0.06
CA PRO A 11 -11.48 9.65 -0.58
C PRO A 11 -11.34 9.04 -1.98
N ARG A 12 -12.04 7.94 -2.22
CA ARG A 12 -12.06 7.27 -3.52
C ARG A 12 -13.30 7.68 -4.31
N LYS A 13 -13.07 8.30 -5.48
CA LYS A 13 -14.16 8.51 -6.43
C LYS A 13 -14.53 7.18 -7.08
N ASN A 14 -15.63 6.61 -6.66
CA ASN A 14 -16.19 5.41 -7.28
C ASN A 14 -17.47 5.81 -8.01
N PHE A 15 -17.48 5.70 -9.33
CA PHE A 15 -18.63 6.01 -10.17
C PHE A 15 -18.76 5.00 -11.30
N ALA A 16 -19.99 4.70 -11.67
CA ALA A 16 -20.25 3.89 -12.86
C ALA A 16 -19.88 4.69 -14.11
N VAL A 17 -19.11 4.08 -15.00
CA VAL A 17 -18.76 4.72 -16.28
C VAL A 17 -20.02 4.86 -17.12
N PRO A 18 -20.45 6.09 -17.51
CA PRO A 18 -21.64 6.29 -18.34
C PRO A 18 -21.55 5.51 -19.65
N THR A 19 -22.67 4.96 -20.10
CA THR A 19 -22.74 4.13 -21.31
C THR A 19 -22.19 4.86 -22.54
N ALA A 20 -22.48 6.15 -22.69
CA ALA A 20 -21.95 6.97 -23.76
C ALA A 20 -20.41 7.02 -23.77
N LEU A 21 -19.80 7.23 -22.60
CA LEU A 21 -18.34 7.25 -22.45
C LEU A 21 -17.74 5.86 -22.72
N ARG A 22 -18.39 4.80 -22.24
CA ARG A 22 -17.97 3.40 -22.51
C ARG A 22 -17.99 3.12 -24.01
N THR A 23 -19.05 3.53 -24.72
CA THR A 23 -19.19 3.39 -26.17
C THR A 23 -18.13 4.19 -26.92
N LEU A 24 -17.87 5.43 -26.50
CA LEU A 24 -16.83 6.27 -27.08
C LEU A 24 -15.44 5.61 -26.97
N LEU A 25 -15.08 5.17 -25.75
CA LEU A 25 -13.81 4.50 -25.48
C LEU A 25 -13.65 3.15 -26.20
N SER A 26 -14.77 2.44 -26.48
CA SER A 26 -14.72 1.17 -27.21
C SER A 26 -14.62 1.35 -28.73
N LYS A 27 -15.32 2.35 -29.29
CA LYS A 27 -15.40 2.56 -30.74
C LYS A 27 -14.26 3.39 -31.32
N ILE A 28 -13.68 4.30 -30.53
CA ILE A 28 -12.63 5.23 -30.99
C ILE A 28 -11.33 4.95 -30.23
N PRO A 29 -10.36 4.21 -30.83
CA PRO A 29 -9.14 3.79 -30.15
C PRO A 29 -8.30 4.94 -29.57
N ILE A 30 -8.30 6.11 -30.23
CA ILE A 30 -7.53 7.27 -29.76
C ILE A 30 -8.03 7.80 -28.43
N THR A 31 -9.34 7.76 -28.16
CA THR A 31 -9.91 8.22 -26.89
C THR A 31 -9.43 7.36 -25.72
N ARG A 32 -9.31 6.05 -25.95
CA ARG A 32 -8.75 5.11 -24.97
C ARG A 32 -7.26 5.38 -24.71
N ARG A 33 -6.48 5.69 -25.74
CA ARG A 33 -5.07 6.09 -25.59
C ARG A 33 -4.94 7.37 -24.79
N LEU A 34 -5.74 8.39 -25.11
CA LEU A 34 -5.73 9.67 -24.38
C LEU A 34 -6.13 9.49 -22.91
N ALA A 35 -7.19 8.72 -22.63
CA ALA A 35 -7.61 8.40 -21.27
C ALA A 35 -6.51 7.67 -20.51
N ARG A 36 -5.84 6.70 -21.13
CA ARG A 36 -4.71 5.97 -20.54
C ARG A 36 -3.53 6.91 -20.25
N TRP A 37 -3.19 7.78 -21.18
CA TRP A 37 -2.12 8.76 -21.01
C TRP A 37 -2.43 9.78 -19.90
N SER A 38 -3.67 10.24 -19.80
CA SER A 38 -4.05 11.17 -18.72
C SER A 38 -3.90 10.54 -17.34
N VAL A 39 -4.27 9.27 -17.18
CA VAL A 39 -4.07 8.52 -15.93
C VAL A 39 -2.58 8.33 -15.64
N TYR A 40 -1.81 7.93 -16.64
CA TYR A 40 -0.37 7.74 -16.51
C TYR A 40 0.34 9.02 -16.07
N TRP A 41 0.20 10.11 -16.81
CA TRP A 41 0.86 11.38 -16.49
C TRP A 41 0.36 11.99 -15.18
N GLY A 42 -0.92 11.75 -14.84
CA GLY A 42 -1.45 12.10 -13.52
C GLY A 42 -0.76 11.35 -12.38
N ALA A 43 -0.48 10.06 -12.57
CA ALA A 43 0.26 9.24 -11.60
C ALA A 43 1.75 9.63 -11.55
N GLU A 44 2.40 9.82 -12.71
CA GLU A 44 3.80 10.24 -12.80
C GLU A 44 4.07 11.61 -12.16
N SER A 45 3.10 12.53 -12.22
CA SER A 45 3.23 13.82 -11.55
C SER A 45 3.39 13.70 -10.02
N LEU A 46 2.87 12.61 -9.42
CA LEU A 46 3.05 12.33 -7.99
C LEU A 46 4.48 11.87 -7.67
N ALA A 47 5.21 11.30 -8.64
CA ALA A 47 6.60 10.86 -8.45
C ALA A 47 7.51 11.99 -8.02
N PHE A 48 7.31 13.20 -8.53
CA PHE A 48 8.07 14.38 -8.13
C PHE A 48 7.89 14.71 -6.64
N GLY A 49 6.66 14.55 -6.13
CA GLY A 49 6.35 14.74 -4.72
C GLY A 49 6.94 13.65 -3.83
N LEU A 50 6.95 12.40 -4.30
CA LEU A 50 7.48 11.25 -3.57
C LEU A 50 9.02 11.23 -3.56
N ASN A 51 9.69 11.73 -4.62
CA ASN A 51 11.14 11.72 -4.79
C ASN A 51 11.86 12.97 -4.20
N GLY A 52 11.38 13.49 -3.07
CA GLY A 52 12.09 14.51 -2.32
C GLY A 52 11.47 15.92 -2.34
N HIS A 53 10.51 16.20 -3.20
CA HIS A 53 9.79 17.48 -3.23
C HIS A 53 8.52 17.43 -2.35
N SER A 54 8.70 17.09 -1.08
CA SER A 54 7.59 16.84 -0.13
C SER A 54 6.57 17.99 -0.01
N ASN A 55 6.93 19.21 -0.40
CA ASN A 55 6.01 20.34 -0.43
C ASN A 55 4.89 20.16 -1.47
N LEU A 56 5.14 19.42 -2.56
CA LEU A 56 4.14 19.11 -3.58
C LEU A 56 3.08 18.13 -3.07
N MET A 57 3.37 17.38 -2.00
CA MET A 57 2.43 16.47 -1.36
C MET A 57 1.48 17.16 -0.36
N ARG A 58 1.74 18.42 0.04
CA ARG A 58 0.90 19.16 0.99
C ARG A 58 -0.58 19.27 0.59
N PRO A 59 -0.95 19.52 -0.68
CA PRO A 59 -2.36 19.54 -1.07
C PRO A 59 -3.05 18.19 -0.85
N ILE A 60 -2.34 17.09 -1.15
CA ILE A 60 -2.87 15.72 -0.98
C ILE A 60 -3.01 15.42 0.52
N GLU A 61 -2.05 15.83 1.35
CA GLU A 61 -2.13 15.70 2.80
C GLU A 61 -3.31 16.49 3.38
N LYS A 62 -3.58 17.70 2.87
CA LYS A 62 -4.77 18.48 3.26
C LYS A 62 -6.06 17.75 2.93
N VAL A 63 -6.16 17.14 1.76
CA VAL A 63 -7.33 16.33 1.36
C VAL A 63 -7.49 15.11 2.28
N ALA A 64 -6.39 14.44 2.62
CA ALA A 64 -6.43 13.31 3.54
C ALA A 64 -6.87 13.71 4.95
N LYS A 65 -6.35 14.84 5.48
CA LYS A 65 -6.79 15.42 6.77
C LYS A 65 -8.27 15.78 6.76
N TRP A 66 -8.70 16.49 5.73
CA TRP A 66 -10.11 16.82 5.55
C TRP A 66 -11.01 15.57 5.51
N ASN A 67 -10.53 14.49 4.87
CA ASN A 67 -11.27 13.23 4.83
C ASN A 67 -11.44 12.60 6.23
N ILE A 68 -10.42 12.65 7.08
CA ILE A 68 -10.50 12.23 8.48
C ILE A 68 -11.49 13.10 9.25
N GLU A 69 -11.33 14.41 9.17
CA GLU A 69 -12.14 15.40 9.92
C GLU A 69 -13.62 15.31 9.55
N ARG A 70 -13.91 15.10 8.26
CA ARG A 70 -15.29 14.95 7.78
C ARG A 70 -15.92 13.63 8.22
N SER A 71 -15.14 12.56 8.27
CA SER A 71 -15.66 11.20 8.45
C SER A 71 -15.77 10.77 9.92
N ILE A 72 -15.04 11.43 10.82
CA ILE A 72 -14.97 11.08 12.23
C ILE A 72 -15.38 12.27 13.07
N ALA A 73 -16.51 12.16 13.77
CA ALA A 73 -17.02 13.22 14.65
C ALA A 73 -16.25 13.29 15.98
N ASP A 74 -15.88 12.14 16.54
CA ASP A 74 -15.17 12.03 17.82
C ASP A 74 -13.73 12.57 17.71
N PRO A 75 -13.36 13.61 18.47
CA PRO A 75 -12.02 14.19 18.45
C PRO A 75 -10.93 13.23 18.93
N GLU A 76 -11.23 12.34 19.88
CA GLU A 76 -10.25 11.40 20.41
C GLU A 76 -9.93 10.32 19.37
N LEU A 77 -10.94 9.74 18.76
CA LEU A 77 -10.78 8.78 17.68
C LEU A 77 -10.04 9.42 16.49
N ARG A 78 -10.37 10.67 16.16
CA ARG A 78 -9.68 11.44 15.12
C ARG A 78 -8.19 11.58 15.42
N ARG A 79 -7.82 11.87 16.68
CA ARG A 79 -6.43 11.96 17.12
C ARG A 79 -5.70 10.61 17.02
N LYS A 80 -6.35 9.51 17.39
CA LYS A 80 -5.80 8.14 17.28
C LYS A 80 -5.56 7.74 15.82
N LEU A 81 -6.40 8.20 14.89
CA LEU A 81 -6.34 7.86 13.47
C LEU A 81 -5.58 8.86 12.62
N MET A 82 -5.05 9.94 13.19
CA MET A 82 -4.21 10.91 12.49
C MET A 82 -2.78 10.37 12.39
N PRO A 83 -2.27 10.12 11.16
CA PRO A 83 -0.90 9.66 11.01
C PRO A 83 0.13 10.71 11.45
N SER A 84 1.16 10.27 12.15
CA SER A 84 2.27 11.13 12.63
C SER A 84 3.40 11.30 11.61
N TYR A 85 3.33 10.61 10.49
CA TYR A 85 4.33 10.66 9.41
C TYR A 85 3.80 11.39 8.18
N ARG A 86 4.70 11.91 7.35
CA ARG A 86 4.32 12.60 6.11
C ARG A 86 3.65 11.67 5.12
N ILE A 87 2.65 12.19 4.41
CA ILE A 87 2.00 11.45 3.33
C ILE A 87 3.03 11.07 2.26
N GLY A 88 2.97 9.81 1.80
CA GLY A 88 3.95 9.24 0.85
C GLY A 88 5.06 8.41 1.49
N CYS A 89 5.35 8.57 2.81
CA CYS A 89 6.32 7.69 3.49
C CYS A 89 5.85 6.25 3.66
N LYS A 90 4.54 6.03 3.56
CA LYS A 90 3.89 4.71 3.50
C LYS A 90 2.83 4.74 2.42
N ARG A 91 2.39 3.55 1.97
CA ARG A 91 1.35 3.43 0.95
C ARG A 91 0.10 4.22 1.35
N ILE A 92 -0.36 5.08 0.43
CA ILE A 92 -1.61 5.84 0.58
C ILE A 92 -2.76 4.92 0.18
N LEU A 93 -3.79 4.87 1.00
CA LEU A 93 -4.99 4.08 0.74
C LEU A 93 -6.08 4.97 0.11
N GLY A 94 -6.96 4.36 -0.69
CA GLY A 94 -8.16 5.01 -1.23
C GLY A 94 -9.41 4.28 -0.76
N SER A 95 -10.22 4.90 0.11
CA SER A 95 -11.47 4.31 0.60
C SER A 95 -12.44 5.39 1.08
N ASN A 96 -13.73 5.13 0.88
CA ASN A 96 -14.81 5.94 1.46
C ASN A 96 -15.39 5.31 2.73
N ASP A 97 -15.15 4.03 2.96
CA ASP A 97 -15.80 3.23 3.99
C ASP A 97 -14.90 2.99 5.21
N TYR A 98 -13.59 3.21 5.07
CA TYR A 98 -12.60 2.93 6.12
C TYR A 98 -12.86 3.70 7.42
N TYR A 99 -12.96 5.02 7.34
CA TYR A 99 -13.22 5.84 8.54
C TYR A 99 -14.62 5.66 9.11
N PRO A 100 -15.70 5.60 8.30
CA PRO A 100 -17.02 5.24 8.80
C PRO A 100 -17.08 3.90 9.52
N ALA A 101 -16.36 2.89 9.01
CA ALA A 101 -16.29 1.58 9.68
C ALA A 101 -15.57 1.65 11.04
N LEU A 102 -14.50 2.44 11.15
CA LEU A 102 -13.79 2.64 12.42
C LEU A 102 -14.56 3.50 13.43
N ALA A 103 -15.45 4.37 12.92
CA ALA A 103 -16.32 5.20 13.77
C ALA A 103 -17.66 4.51 14.12
N ALA A 104 -17.88 3.29 13.67
CA ALA A 104 -19.11 2.55 13.95
C ALA A 104 -19.21 2.20 15.45
N PRO A 105 -20.44 2.20 16.06
CA PRO A 105 -20.64 1.95 17.48
C PRO A 105 -20.12 0.60 17.99
N ASN A 106 -20.00 -0.38 17.11
CA ASN A 106 -19.48 -1.72 17.40
C ASN A 106 -17.96 -1.83 17.17
N THR A 107 -17.27 -0.73 16.96
CA THR A 107 -15.81 -0.73 16.68
C THR A 107 -15.09 0.06 17.75
N THR A 108 -14.07 -0.54 18.35
CA THR A 108 -13.13 0.13 19.25
C THR A 108 -11.74 0.13 18.60
N VAL A 109 -11.11 1.30 18.52
CA VAL A 109 -9.74 1.46 18.02
C VAL A 109 -8.78 1.60 19.18
N ILE A 110 -7.78 0.71 19.22
CA ILE A 110 -6.74 0.64 20.24
C ILE A 110 -5.40 0.90 19.56
N SER A 111 -4.70 1.93 19.99
CA SER A 111 -3.39 2.32 19.47
C SER A 111 -2.23 1.83 20.32
N ASP A 112 -2.53 1.33 21.51
CA ASP A 112 -1.53 0.83 22.44
C ASP A 112 -0.86 -0.44 21.94
N ARG A 113 0.40 -0.61 22.33
CA ARG A 113 1.18 -1.79 21.93
C ARG A 113 0.57 -3.04 22.57
N ILE A 114 0.39 -4.09 21.79
CA ILE A 114 0.08 -5.41 22.32
C ILE A 114 1.31 -5.94 23.07
N GLU A 115 1.13 -6.31 24.32
CA GLU A 115 2.17 -6.90 25.16
C GLU A 115 2.15 -8.43 25.06
N LYS A 116 0.96 -9.03 25.23
CA LYS A 116 0.78 -10.49 25.14
C LYS A 116 -0.64 -10.85 24.69
N VAL A 117 -0.77 -12.07 24.21
CA VAL A 117 -2.04 -12.71 23.89
C VAL A 117 -2.22 -13.86 24.88
N THR A 118 -3.39 -13.93 25.51
CA THR A 118 -3.80 -15.00 26.41
C THR A 118 -4.77 -15.95 25.70
N ALA A 119 -5.32 -16.93 26.41
CA ALA A 119 -6.28 -17.87 25.82
C ALA A 119 -7.58 -17.21 25.39
N ASP A 120 -7.96 -16.09 26.01
CA ASP A 120 -9.27 -15.43 25.88
C ASP A 120 -9.18 -13.90 25.69
N SER A 121 -7.98 -13.33 25.66
CA SER A 121 -7.82 -11.88 25.59
C SER A 121 -6.50 -11.43 24.97
N ILE A 122 -6.48 -10.15 24.55
CA ILE A 122 -5.27 -9.41 24.16
C ILE A 122 -4.98 -8.40 25.26
N VAL A 123 -3.76 -8.43 25.82
CA VAL A 123 -3.32 -7.48 26.85
C VAL A 123 -2.42 -6.42 26.21
N THR A 124 -2.75 -5.17 26.43
CA THR A 124 -1.99 -4.02 25.95
C THR A 124 -0.98 -3.53 26.99
N ALA A 125 0.02 -2.75 26.58
CA ALA A 125 1.14 -2.31 27.41
C ALA A 125 0.71 -1.38 28.58
N ASP A 126 -0.48 -0.81 28.52
CA ASP A 126 -1.12 -0.08 29.62
C ASP A 126 -1.75 -1.00 30.67
N GLY A 127 -1.64 -2.32 30.50
CA GLY A 127 -2.18 -3.34 31.42
C GLY A 127 -3.65 -3.69 31.18
N VAL A 128 -4.31 -3.09 30.19
CA VAL A 128 -5.73 -3.37 29.89
C VAL A 128 -5.86 -4.70 29.15
N SER A 129 -6.79 -5.53 29.62
CA SER A 129 -7.16 -6.81 28.99
C SER A 129 -8.40 -6.61 28.14
N HIS A 130 -8.31 -7.01 26.86
CA HIS A 130 -9.39 -6.93 25.88
C HIS A 130 -9.86 -8.35 25.54
N PRO A 131 -11.02 -8.80 26.06
CA PRO A 131 -11.57 -10.10 25.74
C PRO A 131 -11.86 -10.22 24.24
N VAL A 132 -11.51 -11.36 23.64
CA VAL A 132 -11.74 -11.65 22.21
C VAL A 132 -12.02 -13.14 22.01
N ASP A 133 -12.94 -13.44 21.11
CA ASP A 133 -13.27 -14.83 20.68
C ASP A 133 -12.44 -15.24 19.45
N VAL A 134 -12.10 -14.26 18.60
CA VAL A 134 -11.37 -14.49 17.34
C VAL A 134 -10.34 -13.40 17.14
N ILE A 135 -9.14 -13.78 16.73
CA ILE A 135 -8.07 -12.86 16.34
C ILE A 135 -7.81 -12.99 14.84
N ILE A 136 -7.96 -11.88 14.11
CA ILE A 136 -7.62 -11.81 12.70
C ILE A 136 -6.27 -11.09 12.57
N TYR A 137 -5.25 -11.82 12.14
CA TYR A 137 -3.92 -11.28 11.90
C TYR A 137 -3.87 -10.61 10.55
N ALA A 138 -3.82 -9.27 10.53
CA ALA A 138 -3.62 -8.45 9.34
C ALA A 138 -2.27 -7.72 9.44
N THR A 139 -1.22 -8.41 9.89
CA THR A 139 0.09 -7.85 10.26
C THR A 139 1.01 -7.59 9.06
N GLY A 140 0.60 -7.96 7.85
CA GLY A 140 1.36 -7.80 6.62
C GLY A 140 2.23 -9.01 6.28
N PHE A 141 3.16 -8.80 5.36
CA PHE A 141 4.06 -9.84 4.84
C PHE A 141 5.52 -9.42 5.02
N HIS A 142 6.40 -10.40 5.11
CA HIS A 142 7.84 -10.21 4.97
C HIS A 142 8.18 -10.00 3.48
N VAL A 143 8.29 -8.76 3.06
CA VAL A 143 8.48 -8.41 1.65
C VAL A 143 9.95 -8.62 1.22
N THR A 144 10.90 -8.46 2.15
CA THR A 144 12.34 -8.60 1.89
C THR A 144 12.80 -10.04 1.83
N ASP A 145 12.13 -10.94 2.56
CA ASP A 145 12.54 -12.34 2.73
C ASP A 145 11.75 -13.28 1.79
N GLY A 146 10.88 -12.72 0.94
CA GLY A 146 10.02 -13.52 0.04
C GLY A 146 10.79 -14.33 -0.99
N PHE A 147 12.01 -13.93 -1.31
CA PHE A 147 12.90 -14.64 -2.24
C PHE A 147 13.69 -15.78 -1.58
N ASP A 148 13.84 -15.80 -0.26
CA ASP A 148 14.60 -16.81 0.47
C ASP A 148 13.97 -18.20 0.38
N GLN A 149 12.69 -18.27 0.07
CA GLN A 149 11.95 -19.53 -0.09
C GLN A 149 11.98 -20.09 -1.53
N LEU A 150 12.59 -19.36 -2.47
CA LEU A 150 12.62 -19.77 -3.88
C LEU A 150 13.80 -20.73 -4.13
N ALA A 151 13.51 -21.99 -4.39
CA ALA A 151 14.49 -23.00 -4.76
C ALA A 151 14.89 -22.87 -6.25
N LEU A 152 15.53 -21.76 -6.64
CA LEU A 152 15.95 -21.47 -8.02
C LEU A 152 17.46 -21.61 -8.14
N LYS A 153 17.90 -22.46 -9.08
CA LYS A 153 19.34 -22.70 -9.36
C LYS A 153 19.76 -22.00 -10.65
N GLY A 154 20.86 -21.27 -10.57
CA GLY A 154 21.52 -20.64 -11.72
C GLY A 154 22.33 -21.61 -12.56
N ALA A 155 22.91 -21.11 -13.63
CA ALA A 155 23.70 -21.89 -14.59
C ALA A 155 24.92 -22.60 -13.97
N ARG A 156 25.47 -22.09 -12.88
CA ARG A 156 26.62 -22.66 -12.15
C ARG A 156 26.20 -23.49 -10.91
N GLY A 157 24.91 -23.78 -10.76
CA GLY A 157 24.37 -24.54 -9.64
C GLY A 157 24.18 -23.76 -8.34
N GLU A 158 24.53 -22.48 -8.32
CA GLU A 158 24.28 -21.58 -7.19
C GLU A 158 22.78 -21.31 -7.05
N ASP A 159 22.23 -21.30 -5.84
CA ASP A 159 20.84 -20.93 -5.58
C ASP A 159 20.68 -19.40 -5.48
N LEU A 160 19.53 -18.90 -5.88
CA LEU A 160 19.24 -17.48 -5.96
C LEU A 160 19.34 -16.77 -4.59
N PRO A 161 18.76 -17.29 -3.49
CA PRO A 161 18.94 -16.70 -2.17
C PRO A 161 20.40 -16.54 -1.77
N SER A 162 21.22 -17.60 -1.87
CA SER A 162 22.65 -17.55 -1.54
C SER A 162 23.42 -16.55 -2.41
N HIS A 163 23.06 -16.45 -3.69
CA HIS A 163 23.62 -15.44 -4.59
C HIS A 163 23.33 -14.03 -4.08
N TRP A 164 22.06 -13.72 -3.78
CA TRP A 164 21.66 -12.41 -3.33
C TRP A 164 22.07 -12.05 -1.90
N HIS A 165 22.21 -13.03 -1.02
CA HIS A 165 22.81 -12.79 0.31
C HIS A 165 24.29 -12.33 0.21
N ARG A 166 25.01 -12.81 -0.80
CA ARG A 166 26.41 -12.44 -1.03
C ARG A 166 26.57 -11.14 -1.81
N THR A 167 25.77 -10.92 -2.85
CA THR A 167 25.92 -9.78 -3.78
C THR A 167 24.97 -8.60 -3.50
N GLY A 168 24.00 -8.78 -2.60
CA GLY A 168 22.81 -7.94 -2.51
C GLY A 168 21.78 -8.31 -3.59
N ILE A 169 20.53 -7.94 -3.35
CA ILE A 169 19.45 -8.13 -4.33
C ILE A 169 19.70 -7.17 -5.50
N ASN A 170 20.18 -7.71 -6.62
CA ASN A 170 20.53 -6.95 -7.80
C ASN A 170 19.88 -7.55 -9.05
N THR A 171 19.22 -6.68 -9.81
CA THR A 171 18.54 -7.06 -11.06
C THR A 171 18.79 -6.03 -12.15
N HIS A 172 18.92 -6.46 -13.39
CA HIS A 172 18.94 -5.55 -14.52
C HIS A 172 17.50 -5.16 -14.89
N LEU A 173 17.14 -3.89 -14.71
CA LEU A 173 15.81 -3.32 -14.94
C LEU A 173 14.67 -4.04 -14.20
N GLY A 174 14.97 -4.77 -13.11
CA GLY A 174 13.96 -5.59 -12.42
C GLY A 174 13.49 -6.82 -13.19
N ILE A 175 14.18 -7.19 -14.28
CA ILE A 175 13.75 -8.25 -15.20
C ILE A 175 14.65 -9.47 -15.09
N THR A 176 15.97 -9.30 -15.05
CA THR A 176 16.94 -10.40 -15.06
C THR A 176 17.97 -10.24 -13.94
N THR A 177 18.62 -11.34 -13.55
CA THR A 177 19.73 -11.31 -12.59
C THR A 177 20.92 -12.13 -13.09
N GLU A 178 22.12 -11.75 -12.71
CA GLU A 178 23.35 -12.41 -13.11
C GLU A 178 23.37 -13.88 -12.68
N GLY A 179 23.89 -14.74 -13.51
CA GLY A 179 24.02 -16.18 -13.24
C GLY A 179 22.74 -17.00 -13.46
N PHE A 180 21.60 -16.38 -13.79
CA PHE A 180 20.31 -17.04 -13.98
C PHE A 180 19.71 -16.72 -15.35
N PRO A 181 20.27 -17.24 -16.44
CA PRO A 181 19.95 -16.82 -17.82
C PRO A 181 18.51 -17.13 -18.26
N ASN A 182 17.83 -18.05 -17.59
CA ASN A 182 16.46 -18.45 -17.91
C ASN A 182 15.43 -17.92 -16.88
N LEU A 183 15.85 -17.02 -15.98
CA LEU A 183 14.98 -16.42 -14.98
C LEU A 183 14.61 -15.00 -15.39
N PHE A 184 13.31 -14.76 -15.51
CA PHE A 184 12.75 -13.46 -15.82
C PHE A 184 11.71 -13.08 -14.76
N PHE A 185 11.80 -11.85 -14.27
CA PHE A 185 10.84 -11.30 -13.32
C PHE A 185 9.84 -10.38 -14.03
N LEU A 186 8.58 -10.56 -13.72
CA LEU A 186 7.56 -9.57 -13.98
C LEU A 186 7.41 -8.73 -12.70
N LEU A 187 7.83 -7.47 -12.71
CA LEU A 187 7.93 -6.63 -11.53
C LEU A 187 8.87 -7.22 -10.46
N GLY A 188 10.12 -7.37 -10.82
CA GLY A 188 11.15 -7.92 -9.92
C GLY A 188 11.54 -6.96 -8.79
N PRO A 189 12.56 -7.35 -8.02
CA PRO A 189 13.06 -6.53 -6.91
C PRO A 189 13.39 -5.09 -7.31
N ASN A 190 13.10 -4.15 -6.41
CA ASN A 190 13.38 -2.71 -6.56
C ASN A 190 12.61 -1.99 -7.68
N THR A 191 11.56 -2.60 -8.27
CA THR A 191 10.75 -1.99 -9.33
C THR A 191 9.35 -1.58 -8.92
N GLY A 192 8.92 -1.91 -7.70
CA GLY A 192 7.61 -1.55 -7.19
C GLY A 192 7.46 -0.05 -6.94
N LEU A 193 6.68 0.63 -7.77
CA LEU A 193 6.38 2.06 -7.62
C LEU A 193 5.10 2.27 -6.81
N GLY A 194 5.15 3.19 -5.85
CA GLY A 194 4.00 3.49 -4.97
C GLY A 194 2.90 4.32 -5.63
N HIS A 195 3.14 4.92 -6.79
CA HIS A 195 2.28 5.88 -7.46
C HIS A 195 1.67 5.37 -8.76
N ASN A 196 2.14 4.25 -9.30
CA ASN A 196 1.68 3.73 -10.59
C ASN A 196 1.01 2.35 -10.46
N SER A 197 0.32 1.94 -11.53
CA SER A 197 -0.32 0.62 -11.61
C SER A 197 0.71 -0.46 -11.89
N VAL A 198 0.69 -1.55 -11.11
CA VAL A 198 1.52 -2.74 -11.33
C VAL A 198 1.33 -3.31 -12.74
N VAL A 199 0.08 -3.40 -13.20
CA VAL A 199 -0.23 -3.88 -14.56
C VAL A 199 0.42 -3.00 -15.62
N PHE A 200 0.41 -1.68 -15.40
CA PHE A 200 1.01 -0.73 -16.34
C PHE A 200 2.55 -0.83 -16.39
N MET A 201 3.17 -1.20 -15.27
CA MET A 201 4.63 -1.39 -15.20
C MET A 201 5.10 -2.71 -15.84
N ILE A 202 4.21 -3.71 -15.93
CA ILE A 202 4.49 -5.01 -16.53
C ILE A 202 4.32 -4.99 -18.07
N GLU A 203 3.43 -4.14 -18.59
CA GLU A 203 3.20 -3.97 -20.04
C GLU A 203 4.35 -3.27 -20.75
#